data_43ff028d62c389a35d31c6ab728b3343
#
_entry.id   43ff028d62c389a35d31c6ab728b3343
#
_cell.length_a   1.000
_cell.length_b   1.000
_cell.length_c   1.000
_cell.angle_alpha   90.00
_cell.angle_beta   90.00
_cell.angle_gamma   90.00
#
_symmetry.space_group_name_H-M   'P 1'
#
loop_
_entity.id
_entity.type
_entity.pdbx_description
1 polymer ?
#
loop_
_entity_poly.entity_id
_entity_poly.type
_entity_poly.pdbx_seq_one_letter_code
_entity_poly.pdbx_strand_id
1 'polypeptide(L)'
;TGKTKFSASEAADAMNYMAMAGWKTNDMLSGIEGIMNLAAASGEDLASTSDIVTDALTAFGLSASDSGHFADILAAASSNANTNVSMMGETFKYAAPVLGSLGYSAEDSAIAIGLMANAGIKSSQAGTALRAAITNLAKPTDTVASAMEQYGISLTDSSGKMYSLRELMEQLRQKLGGLSEAEQAQAAASLFGKEAMSGMLAIINGSPADFE
;
A
#
# COMPACT_ATOMS: atom_id res chain seq x y z
N THR A 1 -21.58 -2.23 21.93
CA THR A 1 -22.11 -3.48 21.35
C THR A 1 -23.57 -3.37 20.92
N GLY A 2 -24.40 -2.58 21.63
CA GLY A 2 -25.82 -2.39 21.26
C GLY A 2 -26.07 -1.66 19.95
N LYS A 3 -25.06 -1.04 19.36
CA LYS A 3 -25.16 -0.23 18.13
C LYS A 3 -24.42 -0.82 16.94
N THR A 4 -23.81 -1.99 17.09
CA THR A 4 -23.05 -2.64 16.04
C THR A 4 -23.57 -4.06 15.81
N LYS A 5 -23.21 -4.64 14.67
CA LYS A 5 -23.53 -6.04 14.38
C LYS A 5 -22.62 -7.04 15.11
N PHE A 6 -21.59 -6.57 15.79
CA PHE A 6 -20.60 -7.43 16.43
C PHE A 6 -20.94 -7.70 17.89
N SER A 7 -20.68 -8.93 18.34
CA SER A 7 -20.87 -9.33 19.72
C SER A 7 -19.73 -8.83 20.62
N ALA A 8 -19.96 -8.89 21.94
CA ALA A 8 -18.92 -8.58 22.91
C ALA A 8 -17.72 -9.52 22.80
N SER A 9 -17.96 -10.79 22.46
CA SER A 9 -16.90 -11.79 22.23
C SER A 9 -16.05 -11.43 21.03
N GLU A 10 -16.67 -11.02 19.93
CA GLU A 10 -15.97 -10.58 18.73
C GLU A 10 -15.14 -9.33 19.01
N ALA A 11 -15.68 -8.38 19.74
CA ALA A 11 -14.95 -7.17 20.16
C ALA A 11 -13.75 -7.52 21.03
N ALA A 12 -13.90 -8.48 21.96
CA ALA A 12 -12.81 -8.92 22.81
C ALA A 12 -11.67 -9.58 22.01
N ASP A 13 -12.01 -10.39 21.02
CA ASP A 13 -11.02 -11.01 20.14
C ASP A 13 -10.26 -9.95 19.33
N ALA A 14 -10.95 -8.94 18.82
CA ALA A 14 -10.33 -7.83 18.13
C ALA A 14 -9.36 -7.06 19.03
N MET A 15 -9.77 -6.82 20.28
CA MET A 15 -8.93 -6.13 21.26
C MET A 15 -7.66 -6.91 21.60
N ASN A 16 -7.69 -8.25 21.51
CA ASN A 16 -6.49 -9.06 21.68
C ASN A 16 -5.45 -8.76 20.61
N TYR A 17 -5.86 -8.59 19.34
CA TYR A 17 -4.95 -8.20 18.28
C TYR A 17 -4.38 -6.80 18.51
N MET A 18 -5.19 -5.89 19.02
CA MET A 18 -4.73 -4.53 19.38
C MET A 18 -3.69 -4.60 20.49
N ALA A 19 -3.93 -5.42 21.51
CA ALA A 19 -2.98 -5.62 22.62
C ALA A 19 -1.66 -6.23 22.11
N MET A 20 -1.73 -7.20 21.21
CA MET A 20 -0.55 -7.81 20.59
C MET A 20 0.27 -6.79 19.80
N ALA A 21 -0.36 -5.79 19.22
CA ALA A 21 0.30 -4.68 18.54
C ALA A 21 0.87 -3.63 19.51
N GLY A 22 0.72 -3.82 20.81
CA GLY A 22 1.22 -2.91 21.83
C GLY A 22 0.25 -1.80 22.21
N TRP A 23 -0.99 -1.87 21.76
CA TRP A 23 -2.01 -0.88 22.10
C TRP A 23 -2.43 -1.01 23.56
N LYS A 24 -2.55 0.12 24.21
CA LYS A 24 -3.09 0.23 25.57
C LYS A 24 -4.57 0.60 25.52
N THR A 25 -5.23 0.63 26.67
CA THR A 25 -6.67 0.89 26.75
C THR A 25 -7.09 2.14 25.97
N ASN A 26 -6.36 3.24 26.13
CA ASN A 26 -6.68 4.49 25.44
C ASN A 26 -6.54 4.36 23.91
N ASP A 27 -5.55 3.60 23.47
CA ASP A 27 -5.34 3.32 22.04
C ASP A 27 -6.52 2.53 21.49
N MET A 28 -6.97 1.51 22.21
CA MET A 28 -8.10 0.68 21.81
C MET A 28 -9.37 1.52 21.69
N LEU A 29 -9.59 2.42 22.63
CA LEU A 29 -10.75 3.32 22.60
C LEU A 29 -10.70 4.27 21.40
N SER A 30 -9.50 4.73 21.03
CA SER A 30 -9.32 5.60 19.87
C SER A 30 -9.53 4.87 18.55
N GLY A 31 -9.15 3.61 18.44
CA GLY A 31 -9.09 2.87 17.19
C GLY A 31 -10.26 1.96 16.90
N ILE A 32 -10.97 1.49 17.93
CA ILE A 32 -11.94 0.41 17.76
C ILE A 32 -13.13 0.77 16.87
N GLU A 33 -13.60 1.99 16.94
CA GLU A 33 -14.75 2.42 16.14
C GLU A 33 -14.46 2.35 14.64
N GLY A 34 -13.30 2.87 14.22
CA GLY A 34 -12.88 2.82 12.82
C GLY A 34 -12.71 1.38 12.33
N ILE A 35 -12.13 0.52 13.16
CA ILE A 35 -11.93 -0.89 12.82
C ILE A 35 -13.27 -1.61 12.70
N MET A 36 -14.20 -1.37 13.62
CA MET A 36 -15.54 -1.96 13.58
C MET A 36 -16.33 -1.50 12.35
N ASN A 37 -16.25 -0.22 12.02
CA ASN A 37 -16.91 0.33 10.85
C ASN A 37 -16.35 -0.29 9.56
N LEU A 38 -15.04 -0.47 9.48
CA LEU A 38 -14.40 -1.10 8.33
C LEU A 38 -14.82 -2.57 8.20
N ALA A 39 -14.80 -3.31 9.30
CA ALA A 39 -15.22 -4.72 9.29
C ALA A 39 -16.70 -4.85 8.86
N ALA A 40 -17.57 -3.98 9.36
CA ALA A 40 -18.99 -3.99 9.01
C ALA A 40 -19.19 -3.66 7.53
N ALA A 41 -18.50 -2.64 7.01
CA ALA A 41 -18.63 -2.20 5.64
C ALA A 41 -18.08 -3.21 4.64
N SER A 42 -16.98 -3.88 4.98
CA SER A 42 -16.30 -4.84 4.09
C SER A 42 -16.84 -6.26 4.17
N GLY A 43 -17.62 -6.58 5.21
CA GLY A 43 -18.07 -7.94 5.47
C GLY A 43 -17.00 -8.86 6.05
N GLU A 44 -15.84 -8.31 6.40
CA GLU A 44 -14.74 -9.07 7.02
C GLU A 44 -15.03 -9.31 8.50
N ASP A 45 -14.41 -10.34 9.07
CA ASP A 45 -14.51 -10.55 10.50
C ASP A 45 -13.72 -9.49 11.28
N LEU A 46 -14.19 -9.16 12.46
CA LEU A 46 -13.62 -8.06 13.23
C LEU A 46 -12.19 -8.32 13.69
N ALA A 47 -11.87 -9.55 14.06
CA ALA A 47 -10.52 -9.92 14.49
C ALA A 47 -9.50 -9.78 13.36
N SER A 48 -9.82 -10.30 12.18
CA SER A 48 -8.96 -10.17 10.99
C SER A 48 -8.77 -8.71 10.59
N THR A 49 -9.83 -7.92 10.62
CA THR A 49 -9.76 -6.48 10.32
C THR A 49 -8.87 -5.76 11.32
N SER A 50 -8.99 -6.10 12.60
CA SER A 50 -8.15 -5.54 13.66
C SER A 50 -6.67 -5.83 13.41
N ASP A 51 -6.35 -7.08 13.05
CA ASP A 51 -4.98 -7.48 12.73
C ASP A 51 -4.42 -6.70 11.53
N ILE A 52 -5.18 -6.60 10.46
CA ILE A 52 -4.79 -5.85 9.26
C ILE A 52 -4.49 -4.39 9.60
N VAL A 53 -5.40 -3.73 10.30
CA VAL A 53 -5.26 -2.30 10.62
C VAL A 53 -4.09 -2.06 11.57
N THR A 54 -3.97 -2.83 12.64
CA THR A 54 -2.89 -2.64 13.62
C THR A 54 -1.51 -2.90 13.02
N ASP A 55 -1.37 -3.93 12.20
CA ASP A 55 -0.11 -4.23 11.53
C ASP A 55 0.30 -3.12 10.55
N ALA A 56 -0.64 -2.66 9.75
CA ALA A 56 -0.37 -1.61 8.78
C ALA A 56 -0.04 -0.27 9.43
N LEU A 57 -0.78 0.11 10.47
CA LEU A 57 -0.49 1.33 11.23
C LEU A 57 0.93 1.30 11.81
N THR A 58 1.31 0.17 12.41
CA THR A 58 2.65 -0.02 12.95
C THR A 58 3.71 0.14 11.86
N ALA A 59 3.51 -0.50 10.71
CA ALA A 59 4.47 -0.46 9.59
C ALA A 59 4.64 0.95 9.02
N PHE A 60 3.56 1.73 8.95
CA PHE A 60 3.61 3.13 8.48
C PHE A 60 4.00 4.12 9.58
N GLY A 61 4.26 3.67 10.79
CA GLY A 61 4.60 4.56 11.91
C GLY A 61 3.44 5.43 12.36
N LEU A 62 2.22 4.97 12.15
CA LEU A 62 1.01 5.67 12.54
C LEU A 62 0.54 5.21 13.91
N SER A 63 -0.29 6.02 14.56
CA SER A 63 -0.82 5.73 15.89
C SER A 63 -2.25 5.20 15.83
N ALA A 64 -2.76 4.69 16.95
CA ALA A 64 -4.12 4.22 17.07
C ALA A 64 -5.16 5.29 16.69
N SER A 65 -4.87 6.56 16.94
CA SER A 65 -5.76 7.68 16.57
C SER A 65 -5.91 7.85 15.05
N ASP A 66 -5.02 7.25 14.25
CA ASP A 66 -5.09 7.26 12.80
C ASP A 66 -5.97 6.14 12.23
N SER A 67 -6.50 5.26 13.08
CA SER A 67 -7.27 4.07 12.67
C SER A 67 -8.50 4.43 11.83
N GLY A 68 -9.24 5.46 12.21
CA GLY A 68 -10.43 5.90 11.47
C GLY A 68 -10.07 6.34 10.06
N HIS A 69 -9.05 7.16 9.93
CA HIS A 69 -8.59 7.65 8.63
C HIS A 69 -8.03 6.50 7.77
N PHE A 70 -7.24 5.62 8.38
CA PHE A 70 -6.70 4.46 7.66
C PHE A 70 -7.82 3.51 7.21
N ALA A 71 -8.83 3.30 8.05
CA ALA A 71 -10.00 2.50 7.68
C ALA A 71 -10.74 3.10 6.48
N ASP A 72 -10.88 4.42 6.44
CA ASP A 72 -11.50 5.12 5.30
C ASP A 72 -10.69 4.92 4.01
N ILE A 73 -9.36 4.94 4.10
CA ILE A 73 -8.49 4.68 2.95
C ILE A 73 -8.73 3.27 2.40
N LEU A 74 -8.76 2.26 3.27
CA LEU A 74 -9.01 0.87 2.86
C LEU A 74 -10.41 0.70 2.25
N ALA A 75 -11.41 1.32 2.86
CA ALA A 75 -12.78 1.26 2.36
C ALA A 75 -12.90 1.90 0.98
N ALA A 76 -12.31 3.08 0.80
CA ALA A 76 -12.32 3.79 -0.48
C ALA A 76 -11.61 3.00 -1.59
N ALA A 77 -10.43 2.47 -1.31
CA ALA A 77 -9.68 1.67 -2.27
C ALA A 77 -10.43 0.39 -2.65
N SER A 78 -11.04 -0.28 -1.67
CA SER A 78 -11.82 -1.50 -1.91
C SER A 78 -13.08 -1.24 -2.73
N SER A 79 -13.65 -0.05 -2.62
CA SER A 79 -14.85 0.34 -3.39
C SER A 79 -14.51 0.79 -4.81
N ASN A 80 -13.33 1.35 -5.03
CA ASN A 80 -12.95 2.00 -6.29
C ASN A 80 -11.99 1.18 -7.14
N ALA A 81 -11.52 0.04 -6.65
CA ALA A 81 -10.59 -0.83 -7.37
C ALA A 81 -11.04 -2.28 -7.28
N ASN A 82 -10.45 -3.13 -8.11
CA ASN A 82 -10.76 -4.56 -8.14
C ASN A 82 -10.05 -5.33 -7.02
N THR A 83 -10.36 -5.00 -5.77
CA THR A 83 -9.75 -5.59 -4.60
C THR A 83 -10.74 -5.58 -3.43
N ASN A 84 -10.31 -6.09 -2.28
CA ASN A 84 -11.08 -6.06 -1.04
C ASN A 84 -10.12 -5.86 0.14
N VAL A 85 -10.68 -5.64 1.33
CA VAL A 85 -9.90 -5.35 2.54
C VAL A 85 -8.93 -6.49 2.88
N SER A 86 -9.37 -7.74 2.78
CA SER A 86 -8.52 -8.90 3.04
C SER A 86 -7.33 -8.97 2.10
N MET A 87 -7.55 -8.77 0.81
CA MET A 87 -6.49 -8.75 -0.21
C MET A 87 -5.52 -7.59 0.02
N MET A 88 -6.04 -6.42 0.35
CA MET A 88 -5.20 -5.26 0.67
C MET A 88 -4.36 -5.50 1.93
N GLY A 89 -4.93 -6.19 2.90
CA GLY A 89 -4.20 -6.61 4.11
C GLY A 89 -3.00 -7.48 3.77
N GLU A 90 -3.16 -8.44 2.88
CA GLU A 90 -2.06 -9.28 2.41
C GLU A 90 -1.00 -8.45 1.67
N THR A 91 -1.42 -7.51 0.83
CA THR A 91 -0.49 -6.61 0.13
C THR A 91 0.33 -5.79 1.12
N PHE A 92 -0.32 -5.19 2.10
CA PHE A 92 0.36 -4.39 3.12
C PHE A 92 1.34 -5.21 3.97
N LYS A 93 1.00 -6.45 4.27
CA LYS A 93 1.88 -7.35 5.03
C LYS A 93 3.26 -7.45 4.39
N TYR A 94 3.33 -7.51 3.07
CA TYR A 94 4.59 -7.61 2.33
C TYR A 94 5.24 -6.27 2.04
N ALA A 95 4.46 -5.24 1.75
CA ALA A 95 4.97 -3.97 1.23
C ALA A 95 5.04 -2.84 2.26
N ALA A 96 4.14 -2.81 3.24
CA ALA A 96 4.06 -1.68 4.17
C ALA A 96 5.34 -1.43 4.97
N PRO A 97 6.08 -2.46 5.45
CA PRO A 97 7.34 -2.20 6.15
C PRO A 97 8.35 -1.41 5.30
N VAL A 98 8.49 -1.73 4.04
CA VAL A 98 9.41 -1.02 3.13
C VAL A 98 8.87 0.37 2.81
N LEU A 99 7.60 0.48 2.45
CA LEU A 99 6.97 1.77 2.13
C LEU A 99 7.03 2.72 3.33
N GLY A 100 6.70 2.22 4.51
CA GLY A 100 6.74 3.00 5.75
C GLY A 100 8.16 3.44 6.12
N SER A 101 9.16 2.58 5.91
CA SER A 101 10.56 2.91 6.23
C SER A 101 11.09 4.07 5.37
N LEU A 102 10.53 4.27 4.19
CA LEU A 102 10.89 5.36 3.29
C LEU A 102 10.02 6.61 3.50
N GLY A 103 9.08 6.55 4.43
CA GLY A 103 8.20 7.68 4.72
C GLY A 103 7.05 7.85 3.75
N TYR A 104 6.75 6.85 2.94
CA TYR A 104 5.60 6.91 2.02
C TYR A 104 4.30 6.79 2.79
N SER A 105 3.27 7.51 2.34
CA SER A 105 1.98 7.53 3.01
C SER A 105 1.12 6.29 2.70
N ALA A 106 0.21 6.00 3.60
CA ALA A 106 -0.78 4.92 3.40
C ALA A 106 -1.72 5.25 2.23
N GLU A 107 -2.07 6.52 2.06
CA GLU A 107 -2.92 7.01 0.96
C GLU A 107 -2.30 6.71 -0.40
N ASP A 108 -1.06 7.11 -0.59
CA ASP A 108 -0.35 6.89 -1.84
C ASP A 108 -0.14 5.41 -2.09
N SER A 109 0.15 4.64 -1.04
CA SER A 109 0.32 3.19 -1.13
C SER A 109 -0.98 2.51 -1.57
N ALA A 110 -2.12 2.97 -1.07
CA ALA A 110 -3.43 2.45 -1.48
C ALA A 110 -3.72 2.73 -2.96
N ILE A 111 -3.30 3.88 -3.49
CA ILE A 111 -3.41 4.19 -4.92
C ILE A 111 -2.62 3.17 -5.74
N ALA A 112 -1.37 2.91 -5.36
CA ALA A 112 -0.52 1.93 -6.05
C ALA A 112 -1.16 0.54 -6.05
N ILE A 113 -1.68 0.12 -4.90
CA ILE A 113 -2.35 -1.18 -4.74
C ILE A 113 -3.60 -1.25 -5.64
N GLY A 114 -4.38 -0.16 -5.68
CA GLY A 114 -5.58 -0.08 -6.51
C GLY A 114 -5.27 -0.17 -8.00
N LEU A 115 -4.22 0.51 -8.47
CA LEU A 115 -3.77 0.44 -9.87
C LEU A 115 -3.36 -0.97 -10.26
N MET A 116 -2.60 -1.65 -9.39
CA MET A 116 -2.21 -3.04 -9.63
C MET A 116 -3.43 -3.97 -9.63
N ALA A 117 -4.35 -3.78 -8.69
CA ALA A 117 -5.56 -4.60 -8.58
C ALA A 117 -6.44 -4.50 -9.82
N ASN A 118 -6.55 -3.31 -10.41
CA ASN A 118 -7.31 -3.10 -11.64
C ASN A 118 -6.70 -3.84 -12.84
N ALA A 119 -5.41 -4.13 -12.78
CA ALA A 119 -4.72 -4.95 -13.78
C ALA A 119 -4.69 -6.45 -13.40
N GLY A 120 -5.39 -6.84 -12.35
CA GLY A 120 -5.45 -8.24 -11.90
C GLY A 120 -4.32 -8.67 -10.98
N ILE A 121 -3.49 -7.73 -10.51
CA ILE A 121 -2.36 -8.03 -9.63
C ILE A 121 -2.75 -7.60 -8.21
N LYS A 122 -3.00 -8.58 -7.36
CA LYS A 122 -3.62 -8.37 -6.04
C LYS A 122 -2.91 -9.16 -4.96
N SER A 123 -3.30 -8.91 -3.70
CA SER A 123 -2.92 -9.68 -2.53
C SER A 123 -1.41 -9.76 -2.37
N SER A 124 -0.87 -10.95 -2.08
CA SER A 124 0.57 -11.14 -1.88
C SER A 124 1.39 -10.85 -3.13
N GLN A 125 0.83 -11.09 -4.32
CA GLN A 125 1.51 -10.80 -5.58
C GLN A 125 1.79 -9.30 -5.74
N ALA A 126 0.80 -8.46 -5.44
CA ALA A 126 0.97 -7.01 -5.45
C ALA A 126 1.97 -6.56 -4.38
N GLY A 127 1.90 -7.14 -3.20
CA GLY A 127 2.81 -6.83 -2.10
C GLY A 127 4.26 -7.16 -2.43
N THR A 128 4.50 -8.34 -2.99
CA THR A 128 5.83 -8.78 -3.42
C THR A 128 6.38 -7.88 -4.53
N ALA A 129 5.54 -7.51 -5.50
CA ALA A 129 5.94 -6.64 -6.60
C ALA A 129 6.33 -5.24 -6.10
N LEU A 130 5.51 -4.64 -5.24
CA LEU A 130 5.80 -3.33 -4.66
C LEU A 130 7.08 -3.35 -3.82
N ARG A 131 7.21 -4.35 -2.95
CA ARG A 131 8.40 -4.48 -2.11
C ARG A 131 9.66 -4.59 -2.95
N ALA A 132 9.65 -5.45 -3.96
CA ALA A 132 10.79 -5.65 -4.84
C ALA A 132 11.14 -4.38 -5.63
N ALA A 133 10.14 -3.75 -6.23
CA ALA A 133 10.34 -2.55 -7.03
C ALA A 133 10.93 -1.40 -6.21
N ILE A 134 10.34 -1.12 -5.06
CA ILE A 134 10.81 -0.03 -4.20
C ILE A 134 12.19 -0.33 -3.61
N THR A 135 12.44 -1.57 -3.21
CA THR A 135 13.75 -1.98 -2.72
C THR A 135 14.83 -1.80 -3.79
N ASN A 136 14.53 -2.17 -5.04
CA ASN A 136 15.48 -1.98 -6.14
C ASN A 136 15.84 -0.51 -6.35
N LEU A 137 14.87 0.38 -6.25
CA LEU A 137 15.11 1.81 -6.42
C LEU A 137 15.86 2.41 -5.22
N ALA A 138 15.60 1.91 -4.02
CA ALA A 138 16.22 2.41 -2.78
C ALA A 138 17.65 1.89 -2.59
N LYS A 139 17.92 0.66 -3.02
CA LYS A 139 19.25 0.03 -2.92
C LYS A 139 19.61 -0.57 -4.28
N PRO A 140 19.88 0.28 -5.27
CA PRO A 140 20.09 -0.21 -6.62
C PRO A 140 21.40 -0.97 -6.77
N THR A 141 21.34 -2.07 -7.53
CA THR A 141 22.54 -2.70 -8.09
C THR A 141 23.07 -1.81 -9.21
N ASP A 142 24.25 -2.13 -9.74
CA ASP A 142 24.83 -1.36 -10.86
C ASP A 142 23.89 -1.34 -12.08
N THR A 143 23.23 -2.46 -12.36
CA THR A 143 22.27 -2.56 -13.47
C THR A 143 21.07 -1.65 -13.23
N VAL A 144 20.50 -1.66 -12.03
CA VAL A 144 19.36 -0.81 -11.68
C VAL A 144 19.76 0.66 -11.68
N ALA A 145 20.92 0.99 -11.11
CA ALA A 145 21.43 2.37 -11.09
C ALA A 145 21.62 2.92 -12.51
N SER A 146 22.16 2.11 -13.40
CA SER A 146 22.34 2.49 -14.81
C SER A 146 20.99 2.73 -15.50
N ALA A 147 20.00 1.89 -15.24
CA ALA A 147 18.66 2.07 -15.76
C ALA A 147 17.99 3.33 -15.21
N MET A 148 18.16 3.60 -13.91
CA MET A 148 17.63 4.83 -13.30
C MET A 148 18.21 6.07 -13.98
N GLU A 149 19.50 6.06 -14.24
CA GLU A 149 20.17 7.16 -14.95
C GLU A 149 19.66 7.26 -16.39
N GLN A 150 19.59 6.15 -17.11
CA GLN A 150 19.14 6.10 -18.50
C GLN A 150 17.73 6.67 -18.68
N TYR A 151 16.81 6.32 -17.79
CA TYR A 151 15.41 6.73 -17.90
C TYR A 151 15.06 7.98 -17.08
N GLY A 152 16.01 8.51 -16.33
CA GLY A 152 15.81 9.71 -15.52
C GLY A 152 14.92 9.50 -14.31
N ILE A 153 15.05 8.35 -13.66
CA ILE A 153 14.26 7.99 -12.46
C ILE A 153 15.09 8.20 -11.20
N SER A 154 14.52 8.89 -10.22
CA SER A 154 15.17 9.13 -8.93
C SER A 154 14.14 9.10 -7.81
N LEU A 155 14.55 8.64 -6.63
CA LEU A 155 13.72 8.71 -5.41
C LEU A 155 13.76 10.10 -4.78
N THR A 156 14.74 10.92 -5.13
CA THR A 156 14.92 12.25 -4.55
C THR A 156 14.94 13.31 -5.64
N ASP A 157 14.56 14.52 -5.26
CA ASP A 157 14.69 15.68 -6.14
C ASP A 157 16.13 16.21 -6.17
N SER A 158 16.37 17.28 -6.91
CA SER A 158 17.71 17.89 -7.05
C SER A 158 18.29 18.42 -5.74
N SER A 159 17.43 18.68 -4.73
CA SER A 159 17.87 19.14 -3.40
C SER A 159 18.13 17.99 -2.43
N GLY A 160 17.88 16.74 -2.85
CA GLY A 160 18.04 15.57 -2.01
C GLY A 160 16.82 15.20 -1.19
N LYS A 161 15.70 15.90 -1.39
CA LYS A 161 14.44 15.61 -0.70
C LYS A 161 13.74 14.43 -1.37
N MET A 162 13.24 13.49 -0.56
CA MET A 162 12.47 12.35 -1.07
C MET A 162 11.19 12.81 -1.74
N TYR A 163 10.93 12.29 -2.92
CA TYR A 163 9.61 12.39 -3.52
C TYR A 163 8.61 11.59 -2.71
N SER A 164 7.35 12.02 -2.70
CA SER A 164 6.26 11.15 -2.22
C SER A 164 6.10 9.96 -3.16
N LEU A 165 5.43 8.90 -2.70
CA LEU A 165 5.16 7.76 -3.58
C LEU A 165 4.30 8.20 -4.77
N ARG A 166 3.34 9.11 -4.56
CA ARG A 166 2.55 9.69 -5.64
C ARG A 166 3.42 10.38 -6.68
N GLU A 167 4.36 11.22 -6.24
CA GLU A 167 5.29 11.89 -7.15
C GLU A 167 6.18 10.90 -7.89
N LEU A 168 6.63 9.84 -7.21
CA LEU A 168 7.41 8.77 -7.86
C LEU A 168 6.58 8.07 -8.94
N MET A 169 5.33 7.73 -8.67
CA MET A 169 4.45 7.10 -9.65
C MET A 169 4.21 8.01 -10.86
N GLU A 170 4.01 9.30 -10.64
CA GLU A 170 3.87 10.28 -11.71
C GLU A 170 5.13 10.38 -12.55
N GLN A 171 6.29 10.36 -11.91
CA GLN A 171 7.59 10.37 -12.58
C GLN A 171 7.75 9.14 -13.48
N LEU A 172 7.44 7.95 -12.95
CA LEU A 172 7.50 6.70 -13.72
C LEU A 172 6.58 6.77 -14.94
N ARG A 173 5.39 7.29 -14.75
CA ARG A 173 4.41 7.44 -15.82
C ARG A 173 4.89 8.43 -16.89
N GLN A 174 5.43 9.59 -16.50
CA GLN A 174 5.92 10.60 -17.42
C GLN A 174 7.13 10.11 -18.20
N LYS A 175 8.05 9.43 -17.53
CA LYS A 175 9.30 8.98 -18.16
C LYS A 175 9.15 7.72 -19.00
N LEU A 176 8.25 6.83 -18.61
CA LEU A 176 8.13 5.50 -19.22
C LEU A 176 6.81 5.29 -19.98
N GLY A 177 5.78 6.06 -19.67
CA GLY A 177 4.44 5.84 -20.24
C GLY A 177 4.34 6.09 -21.76
N GLY A 178 5.21 6.92 -22.31
CA GLY A 178 5.25 7.22 -23.75
C GLY A 178 6.13 6.31 -24.57
N LEU A 179 6.86 5.39 -23.94
CA LEU A 179 7.73 4.45 -24.63
C LEU A 179 6.90 3.38 -25.37
N SER A 180 7.50 2.74 -26.37
CA SER A 180 6.88 1.58 -27.02
C SER A 180 6.70 0.45 -25.99
N GLU A 181 5.81 -0.49 -26.29
CA GLU A 181 5.58 -1.63 -25.39
C GLU A 181 6.87 -2.40 -25.09
N ALA A 182 7.69 -2.63 -26.13
CA ALA A 182 8.95 -3.34 -25.95
C ALA A 182 9.95 -2.57 -25.09
N GLU A 183 10.08 -1.26 -25.30
CA GLU A 183 10.96 -0.41 -24.51
C GLU A 183 10.48 -0.28 -23.08
N GLN A 184 9.17 -0.17 -22.88
CA GLN A 184 8.54 -0.09 -21.58
C GLN A 184 8.79 -1.36 -20.76
N ALA A 185 8.62 -2.53 -21.39
CA ALA A 185 8.88 -3.82 -20.76
C ALA A 185 10.37 -3.96 -20.39
N GLN A 186 11.27 -3.53 -21.26
CA GLN A 186 12.71 -3.56 -21.01
C GLN A 186 13.08 -2.62 -19.83
N ALA A 187 12.53 -1.42 -19.83
CA ALA A 187 12.75 -0.45 -18.75
C ALA A 187 12.25 -1.00 -17.42
N ALA A 188 11.04 -1.53 -17.41
CA ALA A 188 10.43 -2.08 -16.18
C ALA A 188 11.23 -3.28 -15.67
N ALA A 189 11.68 -4.17 -16.54
CA ALA A 189 12.50 -5.32 -16.15
C ALA A 189 13.84 -4.87 -15.56
N SER A 190 14.48 -3.87 -16.17
CA SER A 190 15.78 -3.35 -15.69
C SER A 190 15.68 -2.60 -14.37
N LEU A 191 14.61 -1.82 -14.18
CA LEU A 191 14.41 -1.02 -12.96
C LEU A 191 13.89 -1.86 -11.78
N PHE A 192 12.97 -2.78 -12.04
CA PHE A 192 12.19 -3.43 -10.98
C PHE A 192 12.43 -4.93 -10.86
N GLY A 193 13.05 -5.55 -11.86
CA GLY A 193 13.18 -7.00 -11.95
C GLY A 193 11.95 -7.64 -12.58
N LYS A 194 12.12 -8.88 -13.06
CA LYS A 194 11.07 -9.60 -13.80
C LYS A 194 9.83 -9.86 -12.95
N GLU A 195 10.02 -10.12 -11.66
CA GLU A 195 8.90 -10.43 -10.76
C GLU A 195 7.99 -9.22 -10.52
N ALA A 196 8.55 -8.02 -10.46
CA ALA A 196 7.80 -6.80 -10.21
C ALA A 196 7.34 -6.11 -11.50
N MET A 197 7.81 -6.56 -12.66
CA MET A 197 7.57 -5.89 -13.94
C MET A 197 6.09 -5.66 -14.23
N SER A 198 5.27 -6.71 -14.14
CA SER A 198 3.84 -6.61 -14.46
C SER A 198 3.10 -5.64 -13.55
N GLY A 199 3.40 -5.69 -12.25
CA GLY A 199 2.78 -4.77 -11.28
C GLY A 199 3.16 -3.32 -11.53
N MET A 200 4.41 -3.08 -11.85
CA MET A 200 4.89 -1.72 -12.12
C MET A 200 4.42 -1.19 -13.47
N LEU A 201 4.25 -2.06 -14.47
CA LEU A 201 3.62 -1.67 -15.74
C LEU A 201 2.18 -1.22 -15.53
N ALA A 202 1.45 -1.83 -14.61
CA ALA A 202 0.10 -1.40 -14.25
C ALA A 202 0.09 0.05 -13.72
N ILE A 203 1.09 0.42 -12.93
CA ILE A 203 1.26 1.78 -12.41
C ILE A 203 1.68 2.74 -13.55
N ILE A 204 2.65 2.37 -14.35
CA ILE A 204 3.17 3.18 -15.46
C ILE A 204 2.04 3.51 -16.46
N ASN A 205 1.18 2.55 -16.75
CA ASN A 205 0.10 2.68 -17.72
C ASN A 205 -1.24 3.08 -17.08
N GLY A 206 -1.24 3.39 -15.79
CA GLY A 206 -2.44 3.85 -15.10
C GLY A 206 -2.93 5.19 -15.63
N SER A 207 -4.24 5.42 -15.53
CA SER A 207 -4.84 6.69 -15.91
C SER A 207 -4.50 7.79 -14.90
N PRO A 208 -4.28 9.05 -15.34
CA PRO A 208 -4.13 10.18 -14.41
C PRO A 208 -5.28 10.31 -13.42
N ALA A 209 -6.50 9.99 -13.82
CA ALA A 209 -7.67 10.04 -12.96
C ALA A 209 -7.58 9.07 -11.77
N ASP A 210 -6.83 7.99 -11.93
CA ASP A 210 -6.64 6.98 -10.87
C ASP A 210 -5.74 7.49 -9.74
N PHE A 211 -5.05 8.61 -9.92
CA PHE A 211 -4.22 9.25 -8.90
C PHE A 211 -5.01 10.26 -8.03
N GLU A 212 -6.25 10.50 -8.35
CA GLU A 212 -7.16 11.37 -7.60
C GLU A 212 -8.09 10.55 -6.68
#